data_25bb0ba13bfee00f2dbe335ef90cb5cb
#
_entry.id   25bb0ba13bfee00f2dbe335ef90cb5cb
#
_cell.length_a   1.000
_cell.length_b   1.000
_cell.length_c   1.000
_cell.angle_alpha   90.00
_cell.angle_beta   90.00
_cell.angle_gamma   90.00
#
_symmetry.space_group_name_H-M   'P 1'
#
loop_
_entity.id
_entity.type
_entity.pdbx_description
1 polymer ?
#
loop_
_entity_poly.entity_id
_entity_poly.type
_entity_poly.pdbx_seq_one_letter_code
_entity_poly.pdbx_strand_id
1 'polypeptide(L)'
;AASDVYKRQARLDASVLNKKDCAQIVSKLAGGFLLIERAGLMYPETIEKLSQAMDFRTDSLVLIIEDEKVSMRGLLRNNPDFAKKFETVISIPVFTNDELVTFARTYARENGYKMDEMGVLALYTQIGNNQKEGEPMTISQVKDMVDRAIAHAEKGTRKFGRRMSRKHTDADDRVILYEKDFEF
;
A
#
# COMPACT_ATOMS: atom_id res chain seq x y z
N ALA A 1 11.48 23.67 10.89
CA ALA A 1 11.73 22.41 11.61
C ALA A 1 11.14 21.16 10.91
N ALA A 2 10.11 21.29 10.06
CA ALA A 2 9.50 20.14 9.34
C ALA A 2 10.35 19.61 8.17
N SER A 3 11.33 20.36 7.69
CA SER A 3 12.14 19.99 6.51
C SER A 3 13.27 19.00 6.80
N ASP A 4 13.65 18.80 8.05
CA ASP A 4 14.76 17.91 8.40
C ASP A 4 14.36 16.43 8.55
N VAL A 5 13.08 16.15 8.82
CA VAL A 5 12.56 14.78 8.97
C VAL A 5 12.67 13.99 7.66
N TYR A 6 12.51 14.64 6.50
CA TYR A 6 12.59 13.98 5.19
C TYR A 6 14.01 13.63 4.72
N LYS A 7 15.06 14.15 5.38
CA LYS A 7 16.44 13.94 4.94
C LYS A 7 17.11 12.68 5.50
N ARG A 8 16.49 12.03 6.51
CA ARG A 8 17.06 10.86 7.18
C ARG A 8 16.13 9.64 7.03
N GLN A 9 15.89 9.27 5.78
CA GLN A 9 15.08 8.09 5.48
C GLN A 9 15.88 7.15 4.59
N ALA A 10 15.84 5.87 4.92
CA ALA A 10 16.38 4.82 4.06
C ALA A 10 15.37 3.68 3.93
N ARG A 11 15.26 3.15 2.72
CA ARG A 11 14.56 1.93 2.39
C ARG A 11 15.58 0.96 1.82
N LEU A 12 15.73 -0.19 2.44
CA LEU A 12 16.73 -1.19 2.09
C LEU A 12 16.10 -2.57 2.03
N ASP A 13 16.44 -3.30 1.00
CA ASP A 13 16.16 -4.71 0.94
C ASP A 13 17.11 -5.49 1.86
N ALA A 14 16.60 -6.53 2.53
CA ALA A 14 17.40 -7.33 3.46
C ALA A 14 18.65 -7.94 2.80
N SER A 15 18.57 -8.35 1.53
CA SER A 15 19.72 -8.90 0.79
C SER A 15 20.83 -7.86 0.56
N VAL A 16 20.48 -6.58 0.47
CA VAL A 16 21.42 -5.47 0.41
C VAL A 16 21.99 -5.16 1.78
N LEU A 17 21.13 -5.19 2.82
CA LEU A 17 21.55 -4.95 4.20
C LEU A 17 22.56 -5.99 4.67
N ASN A 18 22.42 -7.27 4.27
CA ASN A 18 23.35 -8.34 4.59
C ASN A 18 24.82 -8.04 4.19
N LYS A 19 25.03 -7.10 3.24
CA LYS A 19 26.35 -6.71 2.74
C LYS A 19 26.85 -5.38 3.30
N LYS A 20 26.10 -4.79 4.24
CA LYS A 20 26.39 -3.46 4.77
C LYS A 20 26.68 -3.49 6.27
N ASP A 21 27.32 -2.43 6.74
CA ASP A 21 27.55 -2.21 8.17
C ASP A 21 26.27 -1.62 8.81
N CYS A 22 25.59 -2.47 9.61
CA CYS A 22 24.37 -2.09 10.31
C CYS A 22 24.59 -0.93 11.29
N ALA A 23 25.71 -0.92 12.02
CA ALA A 23 26.02 0.11 13.00
C ALA A 23 26.18 1.49 12.33
N GLN A 24 26.83 1.51 11.17
CA GLN A 24 27.01 2.73 10.39
C GLN A 24 25.68 3.26 9.83
N ILE A 25 24.79 2.35 9.36
CA ILE A 25 23.47 2.72 8.84
C ILE A 25 22.60 3.32 9.97
N VAL A 26 22.50 2.63 11.11
CA VAL A 26 21.73 3.09 12.26
C VAL A 26 22.21 4.46 12.75
N SER A 27 23.54 4.63 12.86
CA SER A 27 24.14 5.91 13.28
C SER A 27 23.83 7.06 12.32
N LYS A 28 23.89 6.82 10.99
CA LYS A 28 23.60 7.85 9.97
C LYS A 28 22.12 8.25 9.93
N LEU A 29 21.22 7.34 10.34
CA LEU A 29 19.78 7.54 10.32
C LEU A 29 19.21 7.94 11.69
N ALA A 30 20.04 8.25 12.68
CA ALA A 30 19.59 8.70 13.98
C ALA A 30 18.60 9.87 13.84
N GLY A 31 17.43 9.77 14.50
CA GLY A 31 16.32 10.71 14.38
C GLY A 31 15.50 10.61 13.08
N GLY A 32 15.65 9.52 12.32
CA GLY A 32 14.96 9.30 11.05
C GLY A 32 14.23 7.96 10.99
N PHE A 33 14.14 7.41 9.78
CA PHE A 33 13.40 6.18 9.48
C PHE A 33 14.27 5.19 8.69
N LEU A 34 14.24 3.93 9.09
CA LEU A 34 14.80 2.81 8.33
C LEU A 34 13.71 1.78 8.08
N LEU A 35 13.38 1.55 6.81
CA LEU A 35 12.51 0.46 6.38
C LEU A 35 13.38 -0.65 5.78
N ILE A 36 13.23 -1.86 6.30
CA ILE A 36 13.88 -3.08 5.78
C ILE A 36 12.82 -3.95 5.15
N GLU A 37 12.92 -4.13 3.83
CA GLU A 37 12.03 -4.98 3.04
C GLU A 37 12.55 -6.41 3.00
N ARG A 38 11.63 -7.37 2.91
CA ARG A 38 11.91 -8.81 2.88
C ARG A 38 12.80 -9.25 4.04
N ALA A 39 12.43 -8.81 5.25
CA ALA A 39 13.24 -8.96 6.46
C ALA A 39 13.61 -10.43 6.78
N GLY A 40 12.79 -11.40 6.37
CA GLY A 40 13.10 -12.83 6.50
C GLY A 40 14.33 -13.31 5.73
N LEU A 41 14.84 -12.49 4.77
CA LEU A 41 16.08 -12.76 4.05
C LEU A 41 17.33 -12.25 4.78
N MET A 42 17.20 -11.61 5.94
CA MET A 42 18.36 -11.24 6.75
C MET A 42 19.11 -12.48 7.23
N TYR A 43 20.44 -12.44 7.14
CA TYR A 43 21.29 -13.47 7.72
C TYR A 43 21.30 -13.37 9.25
N PRO A 44 21.51 -14.49 9.99
CA PRO A 44 21.58 -14.45 11.44
C PRO A 44 22.57 -13.41 11.97
N GLU A 45 23.74 -13.28 11.34
CA GLU A 45 24.77 -12.30 11.70
C GLU A 45 24.30 -10.85 11.46
N THR A 46 23.46 -10.62 10.43
CA THR A 46 22.88 -9.30 10.15
C THR A 46 21.86 -8.94 11.21
N ILE A 47 21.01 -9.89 11.61
CA ILE A 47 20.01 -9.71 12.68
C ILE A 47 20.72 -9.38 14.00
N GLU A 48 21.78 -10.11 14.34
CA GLU A 48 22.54 -9.87 15.55
C GLU A 48 23.20 -8.47 15.56
N LYS A 49 23.89 -8.11 14.46
CA LYS A 49 24.54 -6.79 14.31
C LYS A 49 23.51 -5.65 14.34
N LEU A 50 22.36 -5.84 13.70
CA LEU A 50 21.27 -4.84 13.72
C LEU A 50 20.69 -4.73 15.13
N SER A 51 20.46 -5.85 15.80
CA SER A 51 19.99 -5.91 17.18
C SER A 51 20.92 -5.16 18.13
N GLN A 52 22.23 -5.44 18.04
CA GLN A 52 23.25 -4.73 18.83
C GLN A 52 23.30 -3.22 18.52
N ALA A 53 23.23 -2.83 17.23
CA ALA A 53 23.23 -1.44 16.85
C ALA A 53 22.02 -0.67 17.44
N MET A 54 20.88 -1.34 17.58
CA MET A 54 19.69 -0.78 18.21
C MET A 54 19.86 -0.52 19.73
N ASP A 55 20.73 -1.24 20.41
CA ASP A 55 20.97 -1.05 21.86
C ASP A 55 21.80 0.19 22.17
N PHE A 56 22.62 0.63 21.24
CA PHE A 56 23.63 1.64 21.54
C PHE A 56 23.28 3.09 21.19
N ARG A 57 22.42 3.36 20.23
CA ARG A 57 22.01 4.73 19.83
C ARG A 57 20.77 4.75 18.94
N THR A 58 19.62 4.53 19.52
CA THR A 58 18.35 4.64 18.78
C THR A 58 17.59 5.91 19.11
N ASP A 59 18.26 6.95 19.64
CA ASP A 59 17.57 8.20 19.95
C ASP A 59 16.75 8.66 18.75
N SER A 60 15.44 8.33 18.79
CA SER A 60 14.45 8.71 17.79
C SER A 60 14.56 8.04 16.41
N LEU A 61 15.28 6.93 16.23
CA LEU A 61 15.20 6.13 14.99
C LEU A 61 13.94 5.27 15.01
N VAL A 62 13.11 5.40 13.99
CA VAL A 62 11.99 4.48 13.74
C VAL A 62 12.48 3.39 12.79
N LEU A 63 12.56 2.16 13.30
CA LEU A 63 12.87 0.98 12.49
C LEU A 63 11.58 0.23 12.14
N ILE A 64 11.39 0.02 10.86
CA ILE A 64 10.26 -0.76 10.31
C ILE A 64 10.86 -1.93 9.57
N ILE A 65 10.38 -3.14 9.86
CA ILE A 65 10.68 -4.33 9.09
C ILE A 65 9.40 -4.84 8.44
N GLU A 66 9.48 -5.22 7.18
CA GLU A 66 8.34 -5.78 6.46
C GLU A 66 8.71 -7.11 5.81
N ASP A 67 7.75 -8.01 5.76
CA ASP A 67 7.81 -9.26 5.01
C ASP A 67 6.41 -9.90 4.95
N GLU A 68 6.29 -10.97 4.18
CA GLU A 68 5.12 -11.84 4.21
C GLU A 68 4.90 -12.42 5.62
N LYS A 69 3.63 -12.63 5.96
CA LYS A 69 3.21 -13.08 7.29
C LYS A 69 3.94 -14.33 7.79
N VAL A 70 4.20 -15.30 6.89
CA VAL A 70 4.88 -16.55 7.24
C VAL A 70 6.35 -16.28 7.53
N SER A 71 7.03 -15.57 6.66
CA SER A 71 8.44 -15.17 6.79
C SER A 71 8.68 -14.35 8.05
N MET A 72 7.83 -13.32 8.27
CA MET A 72 7.90 -12.49 9.47
C MET A 72 7.71 -13.28 10.76
N ARG A 73 6.73 -14.19 10.81
CA ARG A 73 6.54 -15.05 11.98
C ARG A 73 7.74 -15.96 12.22
N GLY A 74 8.34 -16.50 11.16
CA GLY A 74 9.56 -17.30 11.24
C GLY A 74 10.73 -16.50 11.81
N LEU A 75 10.97 -15.31 11.26
CA LEU A 75 12.01 -14.38 11.71
C LEU A 75 11.91 -14.08 13.21
N LEU A 76 10.73 -13.60 13.65
CA LEU A 76 10.53 -13.19 15.04
C LEU A 76 10.57 -14.37 16.03
N ARG A 77 10.02 -15.53 15.64
CA ARG A 77 10.07 -16.74 16.49
C ARG A 77 11.47 -17.25 16.68
N ASN A 78 12.30 -17.21 15.64
CA ASN A 78 13.67 -17.72 15.69
C ASN A 78 14.65 -16.73 16.34
N ASN A 79 14.26 -15.47 16.51
CA ASN A 79 15.07 -14.39 17.06
C ASN A 79 14.31 -13.64 18.17
N PRO A 80 14.03 -14.25 19.33
CA PRO A 80 13.16 -13.67 20.35
C PRO A 80 13.69 -12.36 20.95
N ASP A 81 15.01 -12.21 21.08
CA ASP A 81 15.60 -10.98 21.62
C ASP A 81 15.52 -9.82 20.61
N PHE A 82 15.63 -10.12 19.33
CA PHE A 82 15.36 -9.13 18.27
C PHE A 82 13.86 -8.77 18.24
N ALA A 83 12.98 -9.75 18.38
CA ALA A 83 11.54 -9.54 18.39
C ALA A 83 11.07 -8.60 19.53
N LYS A 84 11.67 -8.69 20.72
CA LYS A 84 11.37 -7.83 21.88
C LYS A 84 11.63 -6.33 21.63
N LYS A 85 12.41 -6.00 20.61
CA LYS A 85 12.71 -4.61 20.27
C LYS A 85 11.60 -3.93 19.46
N PHE A 86 10.58 -4.69 19.04
CA PHE A 86 9.44 -4.18 18.28
C PHE A 86 8.19 -4.19 19.16
N GLU A 87 7.66 -3.01 19.42
CA GLU A 87 6.47 -2.81 20.27
C GLU A 87 5.16 -2.96 19.47
N THR A 88 5.22 -2.75 18.16
CA THR A 88 4.02 -2.71 17.32
C THR A 88 4.12 -3.67 16.14
N VAL A 89 3.09 -4.47 15.95
CA VAL A 89 2.93 -5.35 14.78
C VAL A 89 1.71 -4.89 13.99
N ILE A 90 1.94 -4.53 12.72
CA ILE A 90 0.88 -4.16 11.79
C ILE A 90 0.69 -5.31 10.81
N SER A 91 -0.52 -5.85 10.74
CA SER A 91 -0.88 -6.85 9.74
C SER A 91 -1.71 -6.20 8.65
N ILE A 92 -1.21 -6.26 7.41
CA ILE A 92 -1.97 -5.82 6.24
C ILE A 92 -2.72 -7.06 5.73
N PRO A 93 -4.06 -7.08 5.80
CA PRO A 93 -4.84 -8.22 5.33
C PRO A 93 -4.80 -8.30 3.80
N VAL A 94 -4.97 -9.50 3.28
CA VAL A 94 -5.35 -9.70 1.87
C VAL A 94 -6.85 -9.39 1.79
N PHE A 95 -7.21 -8.46 0.94
CA PHE A 95 -8.60 -8.05 0.76
C PHE A 95 -9.34 -9.03 -0.15
N THR A 96 -10.58 -9.34 0.21
CA THR A 96 -11.51 -10.07 -0.64
C THR A 96 -12.01 -9.15 -1.78
N ASN A 97 -12.55 -9.75 -2.85
CA ASN A 97 -13.14 -8.97 -3.95
C ASN A 97 -14.26 -8.04 -3.46
N ASP A 98 -15.07 -8.49 -2.48
CA ASP A 98 -16.17 -7.69 -1.92
C ASP A 98 -15.64 -6.48 -1.14
N GLU A 99 -14.57 -6.64 -0.37
CA GLU A 99 -13.92 -5.53 0.35
C GLU A 99 -13.31 -4.53 -0.62
N LEU A 100 -12.65 -5.01 -1.68
CA LEU A 100 -12.07 -4.17 -2.72
C LEU A 100 -13.14 -3.38 -3.48
N VAL A 101 -14.28 -4.01 -3.82
CA VAL A 101 -15.41 -3.32 -4.46
C VAL A 101 -16.05 -2.33 -3.50
N THR A 102 -16.18 -2.66 -2.22
CA THR A 102 -16.70 -1.74 -1.19
C THR A 102 -15.81 -0.51 -1.06
N PHE A 103 -14.50 -0.71 -1.04
CA PHE A 103 -13.52 0.39 -1.07
C PHE A 103 -13.71 1.26 -2.33
N ALA A 104 -13.77 0.64 -3.51
CA ALA A 104 -13.92 1.34 -4.78
C ALA A 104 -15.18 2.22 -4.83
N ARG A 105 -16.32 1.68 -4.35
CA ARG A 105 -17.60 2.44 -4.27
C ARG A 105 -17.48 3.63 -3.32
N THR A 106 -16.80 3.45 -2.19
CA THR A 106 -16.59 4.53 -1.23
C THR A 106 -15.68 5.59 -1.81
N TYR A 107 -14.56 5.18 -2.42
CA TYR A 107 -13.61 6.09 -3.07
C TYR A 107 -14.26 6.89 -4.21
N ALA A 108 -15.02 6.24 -5.08
CA ALA A 108 -15.76 6.93 -6.15
C ALA A 108 -16.74 7.97 -5.56
N ARG A 109 -17.48 7.61 -4.51
CA ARG A 109 -18.44 8.50 -3.84
C ARG A 109 -17.76 9.71 -3.22
N GLU A 110 -16.62 9.55 -2.58
CA GLU A 110 -15.84 10.65 -1.99
C GLU A 110 -15.31 11.62 -3.05
N ASN A 111 -15.10 11.12 -4.28
CA ASN A 111 -14.71 11.93 -5.43
C ASN A 111 -15.88 12.49 -6.25
N GLY A 112 -17.13 12.36 -5.78
CA GLY A 112 -18.32 12.90 -6.46
C GLY A 112 -18.90 12.01 -7.54
N TYR A 113 -18.56 10.71 -7.55
CA TYR A 113 -19.05 9.73 -8.51
C TYR A 113 -19.87 8.63 -7.83
N LYS A 114 -20.74 7.99 -8.62
CA LYS A 114 -21.52 6.83 -8.21
C LYS A 114 -21.36 5.73 -9.26
N MET A 115 -21.13 4.51 -8.86
CA MET A 115 -21.19 3.37 -9.78
C MET A 115 -22.63 2.86 -9.88
N ASP A 116 -23.11 2.60 -11.10
CA ASP A 116 -24.35 1.82 -11.28
C ASP A 116 -24.09 0.33 -11.06
N GLU A 117 -25.14 -0.49 -11.08
CA GLU A 117 -25.03 -1.92 -10.81
C GLU A 117 -24.14 -2.65 -11.83
N MET A 118 -24.21 -2.27 -13.10
CA MET A 118 -23.41 -2.86 -14.15
C MET A 118 -21.94 -2.42 -14.04
N GLY A 119 -21.68 -1.16 -13.69
CA GLY A 119 -20.34 -0.66 -13.40
C GLY A 119 -19.69 -1.37 -12.20
N VAL A 120 -20.46 -1.65 -11.15
CA VAL A 120 -20.00 -2.47 -10.01
C VAL A 120 -19.66 -3.89 -10.45
N LEU A 121 -20.51 -4.52 -11.27
CA LEU A 121 -20.27 -5.87 -11.80
C LEU A 121 -19.03 -5.93 -12.69
N ALA A 122 -18.84 -4.94 -13.56
CA ALA A 122 -17.66 -4.84 -14.41
C ALA A 122 -16.39 -4.72 -13.57
N LEU A 123 -16.38 -3.85 -12.57
CA LEU A 123 -15.25 -3.72 -11.65
C LEU A 123 -14.98 -5.02 -10.88
N TYR A 124 -16.03 -5.68 -10.36
CA TYR A 124 -15.91 -6.97 -9.66
C TYR A 124 -15.27 -8.03 -10.55
N THR A 125 -15.70 -8.10 -11.80
CA THR A 125 -15.16 -9.02 -12.81
C THR A 125 -13.70 -8.72 -13.10
N GLN A 126 -13.34 -7.45 -13.25
CA GLN A 126 -11.95 -7.04 -13.47
C GLN A 126 -11.05 -7.35 -12.27
N ILE A 127 -11.52 -7.10 -11.05
CA ILE A 127 -10.80 -7.48 -9.83
C ILE A 127 -10.57 -9.00 -9.84
N GLY A 128 -11.62 -9.80 -10.09
CA GLY A 128 -11.52 -11.25 -10.13
C GLY A 128 -10.54 -11.77 -11.18
N ASN A 129 -10.55 -11.19 -12.37
CA ASN A 129 -9.66 -11.58 -13.47
C ASN A 129 -8.18 -11.20 -13.23
N ASN A 130 -7.93 -10.18 -12.41
CA ASN A 130 -6.59 -9.71 -12.08
C ASN A 130 -6.06 -10.29 -10.76
N GLN A 131 -6.88 -10.96 -9.97
CA GLN A 131 -6.45 -11.76 -8.81
C GLN A 131 -5.62 -12.94 -9.29
N LYS A 132 -4.35 -12.99 -8.91
CA LYS A 132 -3.46 -14.13 -9.19
C LYS A 132 -3.13 -14.83 -7.89
N GLU A 133 -2.94 -16.14 -7.96
CA GLU A 133 -2.45 -16.91 -6.83
C GLU A 133 -1.05 -16.40 -6.43
N GLY A 134 -0.91 -15.96 -5.17
CA GLY A 134 0.31 -15.35 -4.67
C GLY A 134 0.50 -13.85 -4.92
N GLU A 135 -0.33 -13.22 -5.77
CA GLU A 135 -0.31 -11.79 -6.02
C GLU A 135 -1.72 -11.17 -5.89
N PRO A 136 -2.22 -11.01 -4.66
CA PRO A 136 -3.56 -10.46 -4.46
C PRO A 136 -3.61 -8.99 -4.88
N MET A 137 -4.75 -8.58 -5.42
CA MET A 137 -4.98 -7.19 -5.76
C MET A 137 -4.92 -6.28 -4.53
N THR A 138 -4.26 -5.15 -4.70
CA THR A 138 -4.09 -4.14 -3.67
C THR A 138 -5.13 -3.02 -3.79
N ILE A 139 -5.36 -2.30 -2.69
CA ILE A 139 -6.20 -1.09 -2.69
C ILE A 139 -5.68 -0.05 -3.70
N SER A 140 -4.37 0.08 -3.86
CA SER A 140 -3.77 1.02 -4.83
C SER A 140 -4.16 0.68 -6.27
N GLN A 141 -4.11 -0.60 -6.64
CA GLN A 141 -4.52 -1.04 -7.98
C GLN A 141 -6.00 -0.82 -8.25
N VAL A 142 -6.85 -1.07 -7.24
CA VAL A 142 -8.29 -0.79 -7.36
C VAL A 142 -8.57 0.71 -7.48
N LYS A 143 -7.85 1.53 -6.70
CA LYS A 143 -7.90 2.99 -6.82
C LYS A 143 -7.56 3.44 -8.24
N ASP A 144 -6.47 2.93 -8.81
CA ASP A 144 -6.06 3.24 -10.20
C ASP A 144 -7.12 2.82 -11.22
N MET A 145 -7.84 1.71 -11.00
CA MET A 145 -8.97 1.32 -11.85
C MET A 145 -10.11 2.34 -11.79
N VAL A 146 -10.48 2.78 -10.58
CA VAL A 146 -11.53 3.79 -10.42
C VAL A 146 -11.12 5.13 -11.04
N ASP A 147 -9.88 5.56 -10.84
CA ASP A 147 -9.36 6.81 -11.42
C ASP A 147 -9.38 6.78 -12.97
N ARG A 148 -9.08 5.62 -13.58
CA ARG A 148 -9.23 5.43 -15.04
C ARG A 148 -10.68 5.49 -15.48
N ALA A 149 -11.61 4.84 -14.76
CA ALA A 149 -13.03 4.91 -15.07
C ALA A 149 -13.57 6.34 -14.99
N ILE A 150 -13.17 7.09 -13.98
CA ILE A 150 -13.48 8.51 -13.82
C ILE A 150 -12.97 9.31 -15.03
N ALA A 151 -11.70 9.14 -15.38
CA ALA A 151 -11.10 9.83 -16.52
C ALA A 151 -11.79 9.47 -17.85
N HIS A 152 -12.28 8.23 -18.00
CA HIS A 152 -13.04 7.80 -19.17
C HIS A 152 -14.41 8.48 -19.23
N ALA A 153 -15.14 8.48 -18.14
CA ALA A 153 -16.44 9.17 -18.03
C ALA A 153 -16.33 10.67 -18.32
N GLU A 154 -15.28 11.33 -17.81
CA GLU A 154 -15.04 12.77 -18.07
C GLU A 154 -14.72 13.07 -19.54
N LYS A 155 -13.95 12.21 -20.22
CA LYS A 155 -13.69 12.37 -21.66
C LYS A 155 -14.96 12.26 -22.49
N GLY A 156 -15.88 11.39 -22.09
CA GLY A 156 -17.20 11.25 -22.72
C GLY A 156 -18.07 12.49 -22.55
N THR A 157 -18.10 13.07 -21.37
CA THR A 157 -18.92 14.29 -21.08
C THR A 157 -18.38 15.54 -21.75
N ARG A 158 -17.08 15.71 -21.91
CA ARG A 158 -16.47 16.85 -22.61
C ARG A 158 -16.81 16.89 -24.12
N LYS A 159 -17.00 15.72 -24.75
CA LYS A 159 -17.34 15.63 -26.19
C LYS A 159 -18.78 16.05 -26.50
N PHE A 160 -19.71 16.00 -25.56
CA PHE A 160 -21.14 16.16 -25.81
C PHE A 160 -21.79 17.46 -25.24
N GLY A 161 -21.02 18.33 -24.61
CA GLY A 161 -21.50 19.63 -24.14
C GLY A 161 -22.48 19.59 -22.96
N ARG A 162 -22.74 20.75 -22.35
CA ARG A 162 -23.54 20.90 -21.10
C ARG A 162 -24.97 20.32 -21.13
N ARG A 163 -25.54 20.01 -22.29
CA ARG A 163 -26.93 19.51 -22.40
C ARG A 163 -27.15 18.06 -22.05
N MET A 164 -26.09 17.21 -22.04
CA MET A 164 -26.17 15.79 -21.67
C MET A 164 -25.82 15.50 -20.21
N SER A 165 -25.41 16.48 -19.44
CA SER A 165 -24.98 16.30 -18.04
C SER A 165 -26.07 15.72 -17.14
N ARG A 166 -27.35 16.10 -17.34
CA ARG A 166 -28.46 15.64 -16.49
C ARG A 166 -28.85 14.16 -16.64
N LYS A 167 -28.43 13.48 -17.71
CA LYS A 167 -28.73 12.05 -17.91
C LYS A 167 -27.69 11.12 -17.24
N HIS A 168 -26.57 11.68 -16.79
CA HIS A 168 -25.46 10.93 -16.22
C HIS A 168 -25.16 11.29 -14.75
N THR A 169 -26.12 11.98 -14.08
CA THR A 169 -26.01 12.28 -12.66
C THR A 169 -27.16 11.65 -11.90
N ASP A 170 -26.91 11.28 -10.64
CA ASP A 170 -27.93 10.80 -9.70
C ASP A 170 -28.69 12.00 -9.04
N ALA A 171 -29.54 11.68 -8.08
CA ALA A 171 -30.32 12.67 -7.34
C ALA A 171 -29.46 13.63 -6.48
N ASP A 172 -28.24 13.26 -6.20
CA ASP A 172 -27.27 14.03 -5.41
C ASP A 172 -26.21 14.73 -6.30
N ASP A 173 -26.51 14.91 -7.59
CA ASP A 173 -25.61 15.51 -8.61
C ASP A 173 -24.29 14.77 -8.82
N ARG A 174 -24.17 13.51 -8.41
CA ARG A 174 -22.98 12.69 -8.64
C ARG A 174 -22.98 12.10 -10.03
N VAL A 175 -21.84 12.14 -10.70
CA VAL A 175 -21.67 11.53 -12.03
C VAL A 175 -21.71 10.00 -11.91
N ILE A 176 -22.47 9.33 -12.76
CA ILE A 176 -22.62 7.87 -12.75
C ILE A 176 -21.54 7.25 -13.63
N LEU A 177 -20.79 6.30 -13.06
CA LEU A 177 -19.84 5.43 -13.75
C LEU A 177 -20.57 4.16 -14.19
N TYR A 178 -20.56 3.88 -15.47
CA TYR A 178 -21.20 2.74 -16.10
C TYR A 178 -20.21 1.64 -16.44
N GLU A 179 -20.69 0.45 -16.83
CA GLU A 179 -19.88 -0.67 -17.28
C GLU A 179 -18.79 -0.27 -18.29
N LYS A 180 -19.15 0.48 -19.33
CA LYS A 180 -18.23 0.96 -20.37
C LYS A 180 -17.06 1.82 -19.86
N ASP A 181 -17.20 2.40 -18.69
CA ASP A 181 -16.14 3.23 -18.11
C ASP A 181 -15.05 2.38 -17.45
N PHE A 182 -15.31 1.08 -17.26
CA PHE A 182 -14.38 0.07 -16.76
C PHE A 182 -13.82 -0.86 -17.84
N GLU A 183 -14.14 -0.63 -19.12
CA GLU A 183 -13.58 -1.37 -20.26
C GLU A 183 -12.25 -0.75 -20.68
N PHE A 184 -11.12 -1.21 -20.09
CA PHE A 184 -9.76 -0.78 -20.46
C PHE A 184 -8.73 -1.91 -20.39
#